data_612cc1ab6d32efae47f69401e4058401
#
_entry.id   612cc1ab6d32efae47f69401e4058401
#
_cell.length_a   1.000
_cell.length_b   1.000
_cell.length_c   1.000
_cell.angle_alpha   90.00
_cell.angle_beta   90.00
_cell.angle_gamma   90.00
#
_symmetry.space_group_name_H-M   'P 1'
#
loop_
_entity.id
_entity.type
_entity.pdbx_description
1 polymer ?
#
loop_
_entity_poly.entity_id
_entity_poly.type
_entity_poly.pdbx_seq_one_letter_code
_entity_poly.pdbx_strand_id
1 'polypeptide(L)'
;WGLLTGFVYGLLQMLLGVNNLSYATSALAAAAIIVLDYLGAFAVLGLAGLFRKMRSQSSALIWASVAVGLLRYVFHIISGCTVWAGLSIPTTDALLYSIAYNGTYMIPETIITAVGAYYLSRVLDFRGASIARSEKQTSLPDLAVLFSGIAKTALAFAVIWDVKEIAAVLQNPETGEFAITGITAVNWPSVAIVTAVCAAVFVLGLVISKRISLQNTRSLKGFFAAVPFLFVGAGAVWSGFFISERLQKISSKTASALEALTAGELSAAEAQDKILAAANQNWLQITLVIACILVALILVCARAAKRTKEAN
;
A
#
# COMPACT_ATOMS: atom_id res chain seq x y z
N TRP A 1 -1.37 -19.04 20.98
CA TRP A 1 -2.02 -19.27 19.66
C TRP A 1 -1.40 -18.36 18.57
N GLY A 2 -1.25 -17.05 18.80
CA GLY A 2 -0.77 -16.13 17.75
C GLY A 2 0.60 -16.51 17.17
N LEU A 3 1.58 -16.89 17.99
CA LEU A 3 2.89 -17.37 17.52
C LEU A 3 2.76 -18.65 16.68
N LEU A 4 1.91 -19.59 17.11
CA LEU A 4 1.68 -20.82 16.37
C LEU A 4 1.02 -20.54 15.01
N THR A 5 0.00 -19.67 14.98
CA THR A 5 -0.65 -19.26 13.74
C THR A 5 0.34 -18.56 12.80
N GLY A 6 1.18 -17.65 13.32
CA GLY A 6 2.23 -17.00 12.55
C GLY A 6 3.25 -18.00 12.00
N PHE A 7 3.65 -18.97 12.81
CA PHE A 7 4.56 -20.02 12.37
C PHE A 7 3.97 -20.89 11.25
N VAL A 8 2.72 -21.36 11.41
CA VAL A 8 2.01 -22.13 10.36
C VAL A 8 1.87 -21.29 9.08
N TYR A 9 1.55 -20.01 9.22
CA TYR A 9 1.51 -19.09 8.06
C TYR A 9 2.88 -18.94 7.40
N GLY A 10 3.96 -18.87 8.20
CA GLY A 10 5.33 -18.86 7.70
C GLY A 10 5.68 -20.13 6.89
N LEU A 11 5.22 -21.28 7.32
CA LEU A 11 5.38 -22.54 6.55
C LEU A 11 4.64 -22.48 5.21
N LEU A 12 3.42 -21.94 5.19
CA LEU A 12 2.66 -21.76 3.94
C LEU A 12 3.37 -20.78 2.99
N GLN A 13 3.88 -19.67 3.50
CA GLN A 13 4.64 -18.70 2.72
C GLN A 13 5.94 -19.30 2.18
N MET A 14 6.62 -20.12 2.96
CA MET A 14 7.81 -20.86 2.51
C MET A 14 7.47 -21.81 1.35
N LEU A 15 6.38 -22.55 1.44
CA LEU A 15 5.93 -23.43 0.35
C LEU A 15 5.59 -22.66 -0.93
N LEU A 16 4.94 -21.49 -0.80
CA LEU A 16 4.64 -20.62 -1.94
C LEU A 16 5.89 -19.98 -2.54
N GLY A 17 6.88 -19.68 -1.71
CA GLY A 17 8.15 -19.07 -2.09
C GLY A 17 9.32 -20.07 -2.25
N VAL A 18 9.05 -21.36 -2.39
CA VAL A 18 10.10 -22.42 -2.44
C VAL A 18 11.14 -22.16 -3.52
N ASN A 19 10.76 -21.53 -4.63
CA ASN A 19 11.69 -21.18 -5.71
C ASN A 19 12.82 -20.23 -5.26
N ASN A 20 12.59 -19.43 -4.21
CA ASN A 20 13.62 -18.56 -3.67
C ASN A 20 14.78 -19.33 -3.04
N LEU A 21 14.56 -20.58 -2.63
CA LEU A 21 15.61 -21.44 -2.09
C LEU A 21 16.63 -21.86 -3.16
N SER A 22 16.26 -21.80 -4.45
CA SER A 22 17.20 -22.11 -5.56
C SER A 22 18.34 -21.09 -5.68
N TYR A 23 18.16 -19.90 -5.13
CA TYR A 23 19.19 -18.86 -5.08
C TYR A 23 20.17 -19.03 -3.90
N ALA A 24 19.93 -19.98 -2.99
CA ALA A 24 20.82 -20.22 -1.87
C ALA A 24 22.14 -20.83 -2.33
N THR A 25 23.25 -20.22 -1.93
CA THR A 25 24.60 -20.62 -2.29
C THR A 25 25.09 -21.87 -1.54
N SER A 26 24.40 -22.29 -0.49
CA SER A 26 24.71 -23.43 0.35
C SER A 26 23.49 -23.92 1.12
N ALA A 27 23.55 -25.13 1.68
CA ALA A 27 22.51 -25.65 2.55
C ALA A 27 22.29 -24.78 3.81
N LEU A 28 23.37 -24.19 4.32
CA LEU A 28 23.28 -23.26 5.46
C LEU A 28 22.57 -21.97 5.06
N ALA A 29 22.83 -21.43 3.87
CA ALA A 29 22.13 -20.28 3.35
C ALA A 29 20.64 -20.58 3.16
N ALA A 30 20.29 -21.74 2.59
CA ALA A 30 18.91 -22.18 2.47
C ALA A 30 18.19 -22.27 3.82
N ALA A 31 18.83 -22.89 4.82
CA ALA A 31 18.29 -22.95 6.18
C ALA A 31 18.12 -21.58 6.81
N ALA A 32 19.06 -20.67 6.61
CA ALA A 32 18.99 -19.31 7.11
C ALA A 32 17.85 -18.50 6.44
N ILE A 33 17.63 -18.64 5.14
CA ILE A 33 16.49 -18.05 4.41
C ILE A 33 15.18 -18.57 5.01
N ILE A 34 15.05 -19.88 5.20
CA ILE A 34 13.85 -20.49 5.79
C ILE A 34 13.57 -19.88 7.17
N VAL A 35 14.59 -19.78 8.01
CA VAL A 35 14.42 -19.29 9.39
C VAL A 35 14.15 -17.78 9.41
N LEU A 36 14.88 -16.97 8.66
CA LEU A 36 14.79 -15.50 8.73
C LEU A 36 13.64 -14.97 7.89
N ASP A 37 13.54 -15.35 6.61
CA ASP A 37 12.56 -14.75 5.69
C ASP A 37 11.15 -15.34 5.84
N TYR A 38 11.04 -16.57 6.33
CA TYR A 38 9.75 -17.23 6.46
C TYR A 38 9.35 -17.47 7.91
N LEU A 39 10.03 -18.37 8.63
CA LEU A 39 9.54 -18.79 9.94
C LEU A 39 9.61 -17.66 10.98
N GLY A 40 10.75 -16.99 11.11
CA GLY A 40 10.94 -15.89 12.04
C GLY A 40 10.09 -14.67 11.67
N ALA A 41 10.19 -14.24 10.41
CA ALA A 41 9.46 -13.07 9.93
C ALA A 41 7.93 -13.19 10.10
N PHE A 42 7.37 -14.38 9.96
CA PHE A 42 5.93 -14.58 10.12
C PHE A 42 5.52 -14.98 11.56
N ALA A 43 6.38 -15.69 12.30
CA ALA A 43 6.09 -16.01 13.69
C ALA A 43 5.92 -14.75 14.56
N VAL A 44 6.70 -13.68 14.29
CA VAL A 44 6.61 -12.42 15.03
C VAL A 44 5.24 -11.75 14.94
N LEU A 45 4.41 -12.09 13.95
CA LEU A 45 3.02 -11.61 13.85
C LEU A 45 2.21 -11.97 15.11
N GLY A 46 2.53 -13.09 15.74
CA GLY A 46 1.90 -13.50 16.98
C GLY A 46 2.15 -12.56 18.17
N LEU A 47 3.21 -11.73 18.11
CA LEU A 47 3.51 -10.73 19.13
C LEU A 47 2.49 -9.58 19.12
N ALA A 48 1.65 -9.46 18.09
CA ALA A 48 0.53 -8.53 18.06
C ALA A 48 -0.37 -8.65 19.31
N GLY A 49 -0.49 -9.85 19.87
CA GLY A 49 -1.24 -10.11 21.11
C GLY A 49 -0.75 -9.34 22.35
N LEU A 50 0.49 -8.86 22.38
CA LEU A 50 1.02 -8.04 23.46
C LEU A 50 0.26 -6.72 23.63
N PHE A 51 -0.30 -6.20 22.55
CA PHE A 51 -1.04 -4.93 22.52
C PHE A 51 -2.50 -5.06 23.00
N ARG A 52 -3.01 -6.29 23.24
CA ARG A 52 -4.42 -6.55 23.59
C ARG A 52 -4.90 -5.79 24.84
N LYS A 53 -3.99 -5.44 25.75
CA LYS A 53 -4.29 -4.72 26.99
C LYS A 53 -4.44 -3.21 26.81
N MET A 54 -4.19 -2.66 25.63
CA MET A 54 -4.38 -1.24 25.40
C MET A 54 -5.86 -0.84 25.54
N ARG A 55 -6.09 0.37 26.05
CA ARG A 55 -7.45 0.88 26.36
C ARG A 55 -8.35 0.90 25.13
N SER A 56 -7.82 1.29 23.98
CA SER A 56 -8.54 1.35 22.70
C SER A 56 -8.18 0.17 21.81
N GLN A 57 -9.19 -0.60 21.38
CA GLN A 57 -8.99 -1.71 20.43
C GLN A 57 -8.38 -1.23 19.11
N SER A 58 -8.85 -0.08 18.56
CA SER A 58 -8.29 0.47 17.33
C SER A 58 -6.81 0.82 17.49
N SER A 59 -6.43 1.46 18.60
CA SER A 59 -5.02 1.75 18.88
C SER A 59 -4.21 0.47 19.07
N ALA A 60 -4.76 -0.53 19.76
CA ALA A 60 -4.10 -1.82 19.96
C ALA A 60 -3.78 -2.49 18.62
N LEU A 61 -4.75 -2.56 17.70
CA LEU A 61 -4.58 -3.20 16.41
C LEU A 61 -3.64 -2.41 15.49
N ILE A 62 -3.72 -1.07 15.48
CA ILE A 62 -2.82 -0.23 14.68
C ILE A 62 -1.37 -0.41 15.16
N TRP A 63 -1.13 -0.22 16.46
CA TRP A 63 0.23 -0.30 17.01
C TRP A 63 0.79 -1.73 16.94
N ALA A 64 -0.07 -2.75 17.11
CA ALA A 64 0.32 -4.14 16.88
C ALA A 64 0.77 -4.34 15.43
N SER A 65 -0.01 -3.87 14.44
CA SER A 65 0.32 -3.99 13.02
C SER A 65 1.65 -3.30 12.70
N VAL A 66 1.86 -2.08 13.19
CA VAL A 66 3.11 -1.34 12.99
C VAL A 66 4.29 -2.06 13.63
N ALA A 67 4.15 -2.48 14.88
CA ALA A 67 5.25 -3.14 15.61
C ALA A 67 5.66 -4.48 14.97
N VAL A 68 4.69 -5.31 14.61
CA VAL A 68 5.02 -6.61 13.97
C VAL A 68 5.50 -6.43 12.54
N GLY A 69 5.00 -5.42 11.81
CA GLY A 69 5.50 -5.04 10.49
C GLY A 69 6.96 -4.61 10.54
N LEU A 70 7.33 -3.76 11.50
CA LEU A 70 8.71 -3.34 11.72
C LEU A 70 9.61 -4.52 12.13
N LEU A 71 9.13 -5.43 12.97
CA LEU A 71 9.90 -6.64 13.33
C LEU A 71 10.14 -7.52 12.10
N ARG A 72 9.13 -7.76 11.26
CA ARG A 72 9.33 -8.48 10.00
C ARG A 72 10.34 -7.77 9.11
N TYR A 73 10.25 -6.47 8.99
CA TYR A 73 11.19 -5.66 8.22
C TYR A 73 12.64 -5.87 8.72
N VAL A 74 12.85 -5.89 10.03
CA VAL A 74 14.17 -6.18 10.62
C VAL A 74 14.65 -7.58 10.25
N PHE A 75 13.79 -8.60 10.29
CA PHE A 75 14.15 -9.95 9.85
C PHE A 75 14.61 -9.99 8.39
N HIS A 76 13.88 -9.32 7.51
CA HIS A 76 14.24 -9.24 6.08
C HIS A 76 15.51 -8.42 5.85
N ILE A 77 15.73 -7.34 6.62
CA ILE A 77 17.01 -6.59 6.55
C ILE A 77 18.18 -7.50 6.95
N ILE A 78 18.07 -8.22 8.05
CA ILE A 78 19.11 -9.14 8.53
C ILE A 78 19.37 -10.20 7.48
N SER A 79 18.33 -10.83 6.95
CA SER A 79 18.47 -11.83 5.88
C SER A 79 19.16 -11.25 4.65
N GLY A 80 18.69 -10.11 4.15
CA GLY A 80 19.22 -9.49 2.94
C GLY A 80 20.68 -9.07 3.06
N CYS A 81 21.09 -8.45 4.17
CA CYS A 81 22.48 -8.00 4.33
C CYS A 81 23.46 -9.09 4.80
N THR A 82 22.98 -10.27 5.22
CA THR A 82 23.83 -11.39 5.65
C THR A 82 23.73 -12.57 4.68
N VAL A 83 22.57 -13.21 4.60
CA VAL A 83 22.38 -14.47 3.87
C VAL A 83 22.44 -14.25 2.37
N TRP A 84 21.69 -13.29 1.86
CA TRP A 84 21.69 -12.93 0.44
C TRP A 84 22.98 -12.25 -0.01
N ALA A 85 23.75 -11.66 0.91
CA ALA A 85 25.10 -11.16 0.69
C ALA A 85 26.20 -12.26 0.77
N GLY A 86 25.83 -13.54 0.76
CA GLY A 86 26.76 -14.67 0.72
C GLY A 86 27.22 -15.16 2.08
N LEU A 87 26.39 -15.08 3.13
CA LEU A 87 26.72 -15.46 4.52
C LEU A 87 27.96 -14.71 5.06
N SER A 88 28.04 -13.43 4.76
CA SER A 88 29.15 -12.57 5.16
C SER A 88 28.77 -11.67 6.34
N ILE A 89 29.77 -11.06 6.97
CA ILE A 89 29.56 -9.92 7.88
C ILE A 89 29.00 -8.76 7.05
N PRO A 90 27.90 -8.12 7.49
CA PRO A 90 27.26 -7.07 6.73
C PRO A 90 28.22 -5.92 6.44
N THR A 91 28.36 -5.57 5.17
CA THR A 91 29.00 -4.31 4.76
C THR A 91 27.97 -3.18 4.84
N THR A 92 28.43 -1.93 4.90
CA THR A 92 27.54 -0.76 4.88
C THR A 92 26.66 -0.77 3.62
N ASP A 93 27.21 -1.12 2.47
CA ASP A 93 26.48 -1.17 1.19
C ASP A 93 25.42 -2.26 1.18
N ALA A 94 25.74 -3.47 1.65
CA ALA A 94 24.78 -4.57 1.79
C ALA A 94 23.64 -4.22 2.75
N LEU A 95 23.95 -3.53 3.85
CA LEU A 95 22.93 -3.08 4.82
C LEU A 95 22.03 -2.02 4.20
N LEU A 96 22.58 -0.99 3.56
CA LEU A 96 21.82 0.07 2.92
C LEU A 96 20.96 -0.49 1.77
N TYR A 97 21.51 -1.39 0.97
CA TYR A 97 20.76 -2.11 -0.07
C TYR A 97 19.58 -2.87 0.54
N SER A 98 19.81 -3.65 1.59
CA SER A 98 18.79 -4.47 2.23
C SER A 98 17.69 -3.60 2.86
N ILE A 99 18.05 -2.48 3.50
CA ILE A 99 17.08 -1.50 4.02
C ILE A 99 16.24 -0.95 2.87
N ALA A 100 16.85 -0.46 1.80
CA ALA A 100 16.14 0.14 0.69
C ALA A 100 15.23 -0.89 -0.01
N TYR A 101 15.76 -2.05 -0.39
CA TYR A 101 15.04 -3.10 -1.08
C TYR A 101 13.83 -3.58 -0.27
N ASN A 102 14.04 -4.02 0.96
CA ASN A 102 12.95 -4.51 1.79
C ASN A 102 11.96 -3.40 2.17
N GLY A 103 12.42 -2.14 2.28
CA GLY A 103 11.57 -0.98 2.53
C GLY A 103 10.52 -0.77 1.45
N THR A 104 10.81 -1.08 0.19
CA THR A 104 9.89 -0.87 -0.95
C THR A 104 8.58 -1.61 -0.82
N TYR A 105 8.56 -2.78 -0.18
CA TYR A 105 7.36 -3.56 0.04
C TYR A 105 6.93 -3.63 1.50
N MET A 106 7.86 -3.68 2.47
CA MET A 106 7.51 -3.79 3.89
C MET A 106 6.87 -2.51 4.45
N ILE A 107 7.28 -1.32 3.99
CA ILE A 107 6.66 -0.07 4.43
C ILE A 107 5.21 0.03 3.91
N PRO A 108 4.92 -0.12 2.61
CA PRO A 108 3.55 -0.16 2.11
C PRO A 108 2.69 -1.25 2.76
N GLU A 109 3.22 -2.47 2.92
CA GLU A 109 2.50 -3.58 3.55
C GLU A 109 2.10 -3.24 4.99
N THR A 110 3.03 -2.69 5.78
CA THR A 110 2.78 -2.30 7.17
C THR A 110 1.70 -1.22 7.26
N ILE A 111 1.74 -0.23 6.37
CA ILE A 111 0.77 0.87 6.32
C ILE A 111 -0.62 0.34 5.93
N ILE A 112 -0.70 -0.47 4.86
CA ILE A 112 -1.97 -1.06 4.41
C ILE A 112 -2.57 -1.94 5.53
N THR A 113 -1.74 -2.74 6.19
CA THR A 113 -2.17 -3.58 7.32
C THR A 113 -2.68 -2.73 8.49
N ALA A 114 -1.99 -1.65 8.86
CA ALA A 114 -2.41 -0.75 9.94
C ALA A 114 -3.73 -0.02 9.61
N VAL A 115 -3.90 0.42 8.35
CA VAL A 115 -5.15 1.04 7.87
C VAL A 115 -6.28 0.00 7.87
N GLY A 116 -6.04 -1.20 7.34
CA GLY A 116 -7.01 -2.30 7.38
C GLY A 116 -7.42 -2.66 8.81
N ALA A 117 -6.45 -2.78 9.72
CA ALA A 117 -6.67 -3.03 11.14
C ALA A 117 -7.53 -1.94 11.80
N TYR A 118 -7.32 -0.66 11.44
CA TYR A 118 -8.16 0.44 11.89
C TYR A 118 -9.61 0.25 11.46
N TYR A 119 -9.87 -0.01 10.18
CA TYR A 119 -11.23 -0.19 9.68
C TYR A 119 -11.90 -1.43 10.25
N LEU A 120 -11.19 -2.55 10.35
CA LEU A 120 -11.70 -3.78 10.98
C LEU A 120 -12.08 -3.54 12.44
N SER A 121 -11.28 -2.78 13.19
CA SER A 121 -11.58 -2.43 14.59
C SER A 121 -12.86 -1.60 14.77
N ARG A 122 -13.34 -0.99 13.70
CA ARG A 122 -14.61 -0.21 13.73
C ARG A 122 -15.84 -1.06 13.47
N VAL A 123 -15.64 -2.23 12.86
CA VAL A 123 -16.72 -3.14 12.44
C VAL A 123 -16.80 -4.37 13.36
N LEU A 124 -15.65 -4.84 13.83
CA LEU A 124 -15.53 -6.07 14.61
C LEU A 124 -14.99 -5.79 16.02
N ASP A 125 -15.53 -6.49 17.00
CA ASP A 125 -14.99 -6.56 18.36
C ASP A 125 -14.17 -7.85 18.52
N PHE A 126 -12.87 -7.68 18.81
CA PHE A 126 -11.90 -8.76 19.03
C PHE A 126 -11.59 -9.00 20.51
N ARG A 127 -12.28 -8.33 21.44
CA ARG A 127 -12.00 -8.39 22.89
C ARG A 127 -12.67 -9.55 23.59
N GLY A 128 -13.75 -10.06 23.01
CA GLY A 128 -14.51 -11.19 23.54
C GLY A 128 -13.83 -12.52 23.29
N ALA A 129 -14.45 -13.59 23.81
CA ALA A 129 -14.02 -14.97 23.55
C ALA A 129 -14.22 -15.38 22.07
N SER A 130 -15.13 -14.73 21.38
CA SER A 130 -15.41 -14.88 19.95
C SER A 130 -15.43 -13.51 19.29
N ILE A 131 -15.11 -13.47 17.98
CA ILE A 131 -15.22 -12.26 17.19
C ILE A 131 -16.69 -11.93 17.02
N ALA A 132 -17.10 -10.75 17.45
CA ALA A 132 -18.45 -10.24 17.33
C ALA A 132 -18.48 -8.98 16.46
N ARG A 133 -19.66 -8.62 15.98
CA ARG A 133 -19.84 -7.31 15.35
C ARG A 133 -19.75 -6.24 16.43
N SER A 134 -18.92 -5.22 16.18
CA SER A 134 -18.81 -4.08 17.11
C SER A 134 -20.17 -3.39 17.23
N GLU A 135 -20.65 -3.23 18.46
CA GLU A 135 -21.80 -2.39 18.70
C GLU A 135 -21.49 -0.96 18.28
N LYS A 136 -22.44 -0.30 17.58
CA LYS A 136 -22.28 1.10 17.18
C LYS A 136 -21.97 1.93 18.42
N GLN A 137 -20.75 2.40 18.54
CA GLN A 137 -20.44 3.43 19.53
C GLN A 137 -21.21 4.70 19.14
N THR A 138 -22.33 4.93 19.80
CA THR A 138 -23.24 6.07 19.56
C THR A 138 -22.63 7.45 19.87
N SER A 139 -21.37 7.48 20.28
CA SER A 139 -20.69 8.69 20.77
C SER A 139 -20.12 9.63 19.70
N LEU A 140 -19.92 9.15 18.47
CA LEU A 140 -19.38 10.00 17.40
C LEU A 140 -20.30 9.95 16.17
N PRO A 141 -20.64 11.09 15.56
CA PRO A 141 -21.33 11.13 14.29
C PRO A 141 -20.57 10.33 13.23
N ASP A 142 -21.26 9.52 12.43
CA ASP A 142 -20.65 8.70 11.36
C ASP A 142 -19.72 9.52 10.45
N LEU A 143 -19.98 10.81 10.30
CA LEU A 143 -19.23 11.78 9.55
C LEU A 143 -17.89 12.17 10.19
N ALA A 144 -17.83 12.31 11.50
CA ALA A 144 -16.57 12.53 12.19
C ALA A 144 -15.62 11.33 12.00
N VAL A 145 -16.19 10.12 12.04
CA VAL A 145 -15.45 8.88 11.77
C VAL A 145 -14.98 8.84 10.32
N LEU A 146 -15.82 9.22 9.36
CA LEU A 146 -15.48 9.26 7.94
C LEU A 146 -14.31 10.22 7.67
N PHE A 147 -14.39 11.48 8.15
CA PHE A 147 -13.30 12.45 7.95
C PHE A 147 -12.00 12.03 8.64
N SER A 148 -12.08 11.45 9.82
CA SER A 148 -10.91 10.87 10.48
C SER A 148 -10.33 9.69 9.69
N GLY A 149 -11.16 8.89 9.05
CA GLY A 149 -10.76 7.80 8.17
C GLY A 149 -10.05 8.32 6.91
N ILE A 150 -10.68 9.28 6.22
CA ILE A 150 -10.10 9.93 5.03
C ILE A 150 -8.74 10.54 5.34
N ALA A 151 -8.63 11.28 6.45
CA ALA A 151 -7.38 11.87 6.90
C ALA A 151 -6.26 10.82 7.03
N LYS A 152 -6.52 9.73 7.74
CA LYS A 152 -5.52 8.66 7.94
C LYS A 152 -5.17 7.93 6.65
N THR A 153 -6.15 7.73 5.77
CA THR A 153 -5.93 7.11 4.46
C THR A 153 -5.09 8.02 3.56
N ALA A 154 -5.31 9.33 3.58
CA ALA A 154 -4.48 10.28 2.83
C ALA A 154 -3.02 10.25 3.28
N LEU A 155 -2.77 10.20 4.59
CA LEU A 155 -1.40 10.06 5.11
C LEU A 155 -0.76 8.75 4.67
N ALA A 156 -1.48 7.63 4.76
CA ALA A 156 -1.01 6.33 4.32
C ALA A 156 -0.70 6.33 2.82
N PHE A 157 -1.56 6.95 2.00
CA PHE A 157 -1.34 7.10 0.56
C PHE A 157 -0.08 7.90 0.24
N ALA A 158 0.17 9.01 0.95
CA ALA A 158 1.39 9.80 0.75
C ALA A 158 2.64 8.94 0.92
N VAL A 159 2.75 8.18 2.02
CA VAL A 159 3.93 7.35 2.27
C VAL A 159 4.09 6.25 1.23
N ILE A 160 3.00 5.61 0.80
CA ILE A 160 3.04 4.58 -0.24
C ILE A 160 3.49 5.18 -1.58
N TRP A 161 2.98 6.38 -1.92
CA TRP A 161 3.37 7.11 -3.12
C TRP A 161 4.84 7.47 -3.10
N ASP A 162 5.32 8.04 -1.99
CA ASP A 162 6.71 8.47 -1.85
C ASP A 162 7.67 7.27 -1.96
N VAL A 163 7.35 6.15 -1.30
CA VAL A 163 8.14 4.92 -1.42
C VAL A 163 8.15 4.40 -2.86
N LYS A 164 7.00 4.42 -3.55
CA LYS A 164 6.91 3.99 -4.96
C LYS A 164 7.75 4.88 -5.87
N GLU A 165 7.68 6.21 -5.73
CA GLU A 165 8.45 7.15 -6.56
C GLU A 165 9.96 7.00 -6.33
N ILE A 166 10.37 6.81 -5.08
CA ILE A 166 11.78 6.60 -4.74
C ILE A 166 12.24 5.22 -5.25
N ALA A 167 11.47 4.16 -5.00
CA ALA A 167 11.83 2.81 -5.41
C ALA A 167 11.96 2.65 -6.93
N ALA A 168 11.11 3.34 -7.69
CA ALA A 168 11.09 3.24 -9.16
C ALA A 168 12.40 3.72 -9.82
N VAL A 169 13.15 4.62 -9.18
CA VAL A 169 14.43 5.13 -9.71
C VAL A 169 15.65 4.46 -9.07
N LEU A 170 15.46 3.78 -7.94
CA LEU A 170 16.51 3.00 -7.31
C LEU A 170 16.67 1.61 -7.92
N GLN A 171 15.65 1.11 -8.61
CA GLN A 171 15.68 -0.20 -9.25
C GLN A 171 16.07 -0.05 -10.73
N ASN A 172 17.12 -0.77 -11.15
CA ASN A 172 17.46 -0.89 -12.56
C ASN A 172 16.36 -1.71 -13.28
N PRO A 173 15.70 -1.13 -14.31
CA PRO A 173 14.60 -1.81 -14.98
C PRO A 173 15.03 -3.05 -15.80
N GLU A 174 16.32 -3.16 -16.15
CA GLU A 174 16.85 -4.27 -16.95
C GLU A 174 17.33 -5.44 -16.09
N THR A 175 18.05 -5.14 -15.00
CA THR A 175 18.62 -6.18 -14.12
C THR A 175 17.76 -6.46 -12.89
N GLY A 176 16.86 -5.57 -12.54
CA GLY A 176 16.10 -5.62 -11.28
C GLY A 176 16.92 -5.26 -10.04
N GLU A 177 18.20 -4.93 -10.22
CA GLU A 177 19.09 -4.59 -9.11
C GLU A 177 18.83 -3.18 -8.58
N PHE A 178 18.97 -2.99 -7.27
CA PHE A 178 18.86 -1.71 -6.62
C PHE A 178 20.21 -0.99 -6.57
N ALA A 179 20.20 0.29 -6.95
CA ALA A 179 21.37 1.16 -6.84
C ALA A 179 20.99 2.47 -6.15
N ILE A 180 21.54 2.71 -4.96
CA ILE A 180 21.26 3.93 -4.15
C ILE A 180 21.69 5.20 -4.89
N THR A 181 22.63 5.11 -5.82
CA THR A 181 23.08 6.21 -6.68
C THR A 181 21.97 6.85 -7.51
N GLY A 182 20.86 6.13 -7.75
CA GLY A 182 19.69 6.64 -8.46
C GLY A 182 18.87 7.70 -7.71
N ILE A 183 19.17 7.99 -6.45
CA ILE A 183 18.39 8.90 -5.60
C ILE A 183 18.32 10.33 -6.15
N THR A 184 19.31 10.74 -6.94
CA THR A 184 19.32 12.05 -7.62
C THR A 184 18.33 12.15 -8.77
N ALA A 185 17.86 11.00 -9.31
CA ALA A 185 16.87 10.92 -10.37
C ALA A 185 15.42 10.91 -9.85
N VAL A 186 15.22 10.91 -8.53
CA VAL A 186 13.89 10.98 -7.93
C VAL A 186 13.18 12.27 -8.33
N ASN A 187 11.92 12.15 -8.73
CA ASN A 187 11.06 13.32 -9.00
C ASN A 187 10.61 13.98 -7.68
N TRP A 188 11.53 14.67 -7.02
CA TRP A 188 11.29 15.35 -5.75
C TRP A 188 10.11 16.34 -5.79
N PRO A 189 9.87 17.10 -6.87
CA PRO A 189 8.66 17.92 -6.99
C PRO A 189 7.37 17.09 -6.87
N SER A 190 7.28 15.92 -7.52
CA SER A 190 6.12 15.03 -7.41
C SER A 190 5.92 14.55 -5.97
N VAL A 191 6.97 14.04 -5.34
CA VAL A 191 6.98 13.62 -3.94
C VAL A 191 6.49 14.76 -3.04
N ALA A 192 7.09 15.95 -3.15
CA ALA A 192 6.73 17.09 -2.32
C ALA A 192 5.27 17.54 -2.50
N ILE A 193 4.78 17.60 -3.75
CA ILE A 193 3.40 18.03 -4.05
C ILE A 193 2.40 17.02 -3.46
N VAL A 194 2.58 15.73 -3.74
CA VAL A 194 1.65 14.69 -3.25
C VAL A 194 1.65 14.64 -1.73
N THR A 195 2.82 14.67 -1.11
CA THR A 195 2.95 14.68 0.35
C THR A 195 2.29 15.94 0.95
N ALA A 196 2.51 17.13 0.38
CA ALA A 196 1.90 18.36 0.86
C ALA A 196 0.36 18.35 0.75
N VAL A 197 -0.18 17.89 -0.38
CA VAL A 197 -1.63 17.75 -0.59
C VAL A 197 -2.23 16.75 0.40
N CYS A 198 -1.62 15.58 0.56
CA CYS A 198 -2.07 14.56 1.50
C CYS A 198 -1.97 15.03 2.97
N ALA A 199 -0.92 15.78 3.32
CA ALA A 199 -0.77 16.39 4.63
C ALA A 199 -1.88 17.44 4.88
N ALA A 200 -2.22 18.25 3.89
CA ALA A 200 -3.33 19.19 3.99
C ALA A 200 -4.67 18.45 4.19
N VAL A 201 -4.93 17.39 3.41
CA VAL A 201 -6.13 16.55 3.57
C VAL A 201 -6.16 15.90 4.96
N PHE A 202 -5.02 15.43 5.46
CA PHE A 202 -4.90 14.86 6.80
C PHE A 202 -5.27 15.87 7.88
N VAL A 203 -4.67 17.06 7.86
CA VAL A 203 -4.93 18.11 8.86
C VAL A 203 -6.38 18.59 8.78
N LEU A 204 -6.87 18.92 7.58
CA LEU A 204 -8.24 19.37 7.38
C LEU A 204 -9.26 18.31 7.79
N GLY A 205 -9.04 17.06 7.41
CA GLY A 205 -9.91 15.95 7.78
C GLY A 205 -10.01 15.76 9.29
N LEU A 206 -8.89 15.87 10.02
CA LEU A 206 -8.89 15.79 11.50
C LEU A 206 -9.60 16.99 12.13
N VAL A 207 -9.36 18.21 11.62
CA VAL A 207 -10.02 19.44 12.12
C VAL A 207 -11.53 19.36 11.91
N ILE A 208 -11.97 18.97 10.71
CA ILE A 208 -13.40 18.81 10.39
C ILE A 208 -14.01 17.72 11.27
N SER A 209 -13.37 16.57 11.38
CA SER A 209 -13.80 15.46 12.26
C SER A 209 -14.00 15.93 13.70
N LYS A 210 -13.04 16.69 14.24
CA LYS A 210 -13.11 17.23 15.59
C LYS A 210 -14.25 18.25 15.74
N ARG A 211 -14.44 19.15 14.76
CA ARG A 211 -15.54 20.15 14.79
C ARG A 211 -16.92 19.48 14.75
N ILE A 212 -17.12 18.50 13.87
CA ILE A 212 -18.37 17.75 13.79
C ILE A 212 -18.66 17.02 15.10
N SER A 213 -17.63 16.40 15.70
CA SER A 213 -17.75 15.73 16.99
C SER A 213 -18.18 16.66 18.14
N LEU A 214 -17.74 17.92 18.09
CA LEU A 214 -18.04 18.92 19.14
C LEU A 214 -19.41 19.60 18.96
N GLN A 215 -19.90 19.75 17.73
CA GLN A 215 -21.05 20.62 17.44
C GLN A 215 -22.38 19.90 17.34
N ASN A 216 -22.44 18.57 17.34
CA ASN A 216 -23.70 17.79 17.19
C ASN A 216 -24.69 18.40 16.14
N THR A 217 -24.15 18.90 15.00
CA THR A 217 -24.88 19.76 14.10
C THR A 217 -25.61 18.99 13.00
N ARG A 218 -26.96 19.10 13.03
CA ARG A 218 -27.84 18.68 11.94
C ARG A 218 -27.66 19.49 10.64
N SER A 219 -26.96 20.64 10.68
CA SER A 219 -26.93 21.62 9.58
C SER A 219 -25.94 21.25 8.43
N LEU A 220 -25.08 20.26 8.61
CA LEU A 220 -24.11 19.84 7.61
C LEU A 220 -24.62 18.78 6.60
N LYS A 221 -25.92 18.42 6.66
CA LYS A 221 -26.50 17.36 5.80
C LYS A 221 -26.31 17.63 4.30
N GLY A 222 -26.43 18.89 3.85
CA GLY A 222 -26.27 19.26 2.44
C GLY A 222 -24.82 19.14 1.95
N PHE A 223 -23.86 19.57 2.77
CA PHE A 223 -22.44 19.45 2.46
C PHE A 223 -22.02 17.98 2.31
N PHE A 224 -22.51 17.11 3.18
CA PHE A 224 -22.16 15.70 3.19
C PHE A 224 -22.84 14.89 2.09
N ALA A 225 -23.97 15.32 1.59
CA ALA A 225 -24.55 14.74 0.38
C ALA A 225 -23.69 15.03 -0.86
N ALA A 226 -22.91 16.12 -0.87
CA ALA A 226 -22.00 16.48 -1.95
C ALA A 226 -20.64 15.77 -1.88
N VAL A 227 -20.18 15.35 -0.71
CA VAL A 227 -18.84 14.71 -0.52
C VAL A 227 -18.63 13.47 -1.40
N PRO A 228 -19.59 12.52 -1.56
CA PRO A 228 -19.46 11.41 -2.48
C PRO A 228 -19.21 11.84 -3.92
N PHE A 229 -19.89 12.90 -4.37
CA PHE A 229 -19.72 13.44 -5.73
C PHE A 229 -18.36 14.09 -5.93
N LEU A 230 -17.79 14.71 -4.90
CA LEU A 230 -16.42 15.25 -4.94
C LEU A 230 -15.40 14.13 -5.07
N PHE A 231 -15.57 13.00 -4.37
CA PHE A 231 -14.69 11.83 -4.50
C PHE A 231 -14.82 11.17 -5.87
N VAL A 232 -16.04 11.04 -6.39
CA VAL A 232 -16.30 10.54 -7.75
C VAL A 232 -15.67 11.48 -8.78
N GLY A 233 -15.84 12.80 -8.62
CA GLY A 233 -15.22 13.81 -9.47
C GLY A 233 -13.70 13.74 -9.44
N ALA A 234 -13.10 13.68 -8.25
CA ALA A 234 -11.66 13.53 -8.08
C ALA A 234 -11.14 12.22 -8.69
N GLY A 235 -11.85 11.12 -8.49
CA GLY A 235 -11.52 9.83 -9.08
C GLY A 235 -11.64 9.83 -10.61
N ALA A 236 -12.66 10.51 -11.17
CA ALA A 236 -12.82 10.66 -12.61
C ALA A 236 -11.69 11.51 -13.23
N VAL A 237 -11.32 12.62 -12.57
CA VAL A 237 -10.18 13.45 -12.98
C VAL A 237 -8.88 12.65 -12.91
N TRP A 238 -8.63 11.92 -11.83
CA TRP A 238 -7.47 11.04 -11.70
C TRP A 238 -7.42 9.98 -12.80
N SER A 239 -8.55 9.29 -13.05
CA SER A 239 -8.65 8.30 -14.13
C SER A 239 -8.38 8.93 -15.49
N GLY A 240 -8.88 10.15 -15.74
CA GLY A 240 -8.61 10.91 -16.95
C GLY A 240 -7.12 11.22 -17.16
N PHE A 241 -6.43 11.69 -16.12
CA PHE A 241 -4.98 11.91 -16.16
C PHE A 241 -4.22 10.62 -16.41
N PHE A 242 -4.58 9.53 -15.71
CA PHE A 242 -3.94 8.23 -15.88
C PHE A 242 -4.09 7.70 -17.30
N ILE A 243 -5.30 7.77 -17.86
CA ILE A 243 -5.58 7.35 -19.25
C ILE A 243 -4.80 8.23 -20.23
N SER A 244 -4.79 9.55 -20.03
CA SER A 244 -4.04 10.48 -20.86
C SER A 244 -2.54 10.19 -20.86
N GLU A 245 -1.95 9.96 -19.69
CA GLU A 245 -0.53 9.58 -19.55
C GLU A 245 -0.21 8.27 -20.29
N ARG A 246 -1.10 7.28 -20.19
CA ARG A 246 -0.94 5.99 -20.87
C ARG A 246 -1.05 6.11 -22.37
N LEU A 247 -2.00 6.89 -22.86
CA LEU A 247 -2.12 7.17 -24.30
C LEU A 247 -0.89 7.91 -24.85
N GLN A 248 -0.34 8.86 -24.10
CA GLN A 248 0.91 9.52 -24.48
C GLN A 248 2.08 8.55 -24.57
N LYS A 249 2.23 7.64 -23.57
CA LYS A 249 3.27 6.60 -23.57
C LYS A 249 3.12 5.62 -24.74
N ILE A 250 1.90 5.22 -25.07
CA ILE A 250 1.63 4.39 -26.25
C ILE A 250 1.98 5.15 -27.53
N SER A 251 1.55 6.40 -27.65
CA SER A 251 1.84 7.25 -28.80
C SER A 251 3.34 7.46 -28.99
N SER A 252 4.08 7.77 -27.93
CA SER A 252 5.54 7.99 -28.02
C SER A 252 6.29 6.70 -28.41
N LYS A 253 5.92 5.54 -27.84
CA LYS A 253 6.51 4.26 -28.20
C LYS A 253 6.16 3.84 -29.63
N THR A 254 4.95 4.13 -30.08
CA THR A 254 4.53 3.90 -31.46
C THR A 254 5.33 4.76 -32.44
N ALA A 255 5.50 6.05 -32.12
CA ALA A 255 6.30 6.97 -32.93
C ALA A 255 7.78 6.50 -33.01
N SER A 256 8.39 6.16 -31.90
CA SER A 256 9.78 5.66 -31.87
C SER A 256 9.96 4.33 -32.60
N ALA A 257 8.98 3.42 -32.53
CA ALA A 257 9.03 2.16 -33.27
C ALA A 257 8.90 2.39 -34.79
N LEU A 258 8.07 3.36 -35.20
CA LEU A 258 7.89 3.74 -36.62
C LEU A 258 9.13 4.42 -37.15
N GLU A 259 9.76 5.29 -36.38
CA GLU A 259 11.01 5.97 -36.74
C GLU A 259 12.16 4.95 -36.90
N ALA A 260 12.31 4.00 -35.99
CA ALA A 260 13.30 2.92 -36.11
C ALA A 260 13.02 2.00 -37.32
N LEU A 261 11.75 1.76 -37.66
CA LEU A 261 11.37 1.04 -38.89
C LEU A 261 11.77 1.79 -40.13
N THR A 262 11.51 3.10 -40.20
CA THR A 262 11.87 3.92 -41.34
C THR A 262 13.39 4.14 -41.50
N ALA A 263 14.11 4.12 -40.39
CA ALA A 263 15.58 4.11 -40.35
C ALA A 263 16.21 2.78 -40.76
N GLY A 264 15.41 1.72 -40.94
CA GLY A 264 15.91 0.37 -41.24
C GLY A 264 16.53 -0.36 -40.04
N GLU A 265 16.36 0.15 -38.83
CA GLU A 265 16.89 -0.43 -37.59
C GLU A 265 16.01 -1.59 -37.05
N LEU A 266 14.74 -1.62 -37.46
CA LEU A 266 13.76 -2.64 -37.09
C LEU A 266 13.08 -3.21 -38.33
N SER A 267 12.78 -4.51 -38.31
CA SER A 267 11.87 -5.13 -39.26
C SER A 267 10.40 -4.72 -38.97
N ALA A 268 9.52 -4.85 -39.96
CA ALA A 268 8.10 -4.58 -39.78
C ALA A 268 7.44 -5.43 -38.68
N ALA A 269 7.86 -6.69 -38.53
CA ALA A 269 7.38 -7.58 -37.50
C ALA A 269 7.81 -7.12 -36.09
N GLU A 270 9.06 -6.74 -35.89
CA GLU A 270 9.59 -6.24 -34.62
C GLU A 270 8.95 -4.90 -34.22
N ALA A 271 8.72 -4.00 -35.20
CA ALA A 271 8.02 -2.74 -34.95
C ALA A 271 6.56 -3.00 -34.52
N GLN A 272 5.88 -3.93 -35.17
CA GLN A 272 4.52 -4.33 -34.83
C GLN A 272 4.46 -4.95 -33.42
N ASP A 273 5.40 -5.83 -33.06
CA ASP A 273 5.46 -6.44 -31.74
C ASP A 273 5.70 -5.39 -30.64
N LYS A 274 6.59 -4.42 -30.85
CA LYS A 274 6.81 -3.30 -29.93
C LYS A 274 5.57 -2.45 -29.71
N ILE A 275 4.82 -2.15 -30.78
CA ILE A 275 3.57 -1.39 -30.73
C ILE A 275 2.50 -2.19 -29.97
N LEU A 276 2.34 -3.46 -30.29
CA LEU A 276 1.40 -4.34 -29.59
C LEU A 276 1.73 -4.51 -28.13
N ALA A 277 3.01 -4.71 -27.78
CA ALA A 277 3.46 -4.78 -26.39
C ALA A 277 3.18 -3.48 -25.63
N ALA A 278 3.35 -2.31 -26.24
CA ALA A 278 3.01 -1.03 -25.64
C ALA A 278 1.51 -0.86 -25.43
N ALA A 279 0.69 -1.31 -26.39
CA ALA A 279 -0.77 -1.27 -26.30
C ALA A 279 -1.34 -2.28 -25.30
N ASN A 280 -0.73 -3.46 -25.17
CA ASN A 280 -1.19 -4.55 -24.31
C ASN A 280 -0.70 -4.46 -22.87
N GLN A 281 0.12 -3.47 -22.51
CA GLN A 281 0.47 -3.26 -21.11
C GLN A 281 -0.80 -3.01 -20.28
N ASN A 282 -1.14 -3.91 -19.40
CA ASN A 282 -2.22 -4.05 -18.39
C ASN A 282 -3.09 -2.80 -18.06
N TRP A 283 -3.13 -1.77 -18.92
CA TRP A 283 -3.87 -0.52 -18.69
C TRP A 283 -5.39 -0.76 -18.61
N LEU A 284 -5.91 -1.72 -19.40
CA LEU A 284 -7.33 -2.07 -19.38
C LEU A 284 -7.73 -2.68 -18.03
N GLN A 285 -6.88 -3.57 -17.51
CA GLN A 285 -7.10 -4.19 -16.19
C GLN A 285 -7.04 -3.16 -15.07
N ILE A 286 -6.08 -2.25 -15.12
CA ILE A 286 -5.93 -1.17 -14.13
C ILE A 286 -7.12 -0.21 -14.20
N THR A 287 -7.59 0.14 -15.40
CA THR A 287 -8.76 0.99 -15.59
C THR A 287 -10.03 0.32 -15.07
N LEU A 288 -10.21 -0.99 -15.30
CA LEU A 288 -11.33 -1.76 -14.76
C LEU A 288 -11.28 -1.80 -13.22
N VAL A 289 -10.11 -1.99 -12.62
CA VAL A 289 -9.95 -1.98 -11.15
C VAL A 289 -10.31 -0.59 -10.59
N ILE A 290 -9.83 0.48 -11.19
CA ILE A 290 -10.17 1.85 -10.80
C ILE A 290 -11.69 2.09 -10.93
N ALA A 291 -12.30 1.67 -12.04
CA ALA A 291 -13.75 1.78 -12.25
C ALA A 291 -14.54 1.00 -11.19
N CYS A 292 -14.13 -0.23 -10.86
CA CYS A 292 -14.75 -1.04 -9.81
C CYS A 292 -14.65 -0.37 -8.42
N ILE A 293 -13.49 0.20 -8.10
CA ILE A 293 -13.28 0.95 -6.83
C ILE A 293 -14.21 2.17 -6.78
N LEU A 294 -14.31 2.93 -7.87
CA LEU A 294 -15.22 4.09 -7.96
C LEU A 294 -16.69 3.70 -7.81
N VAL A 295 -17.12 2.63 -8.48
CA VAL A 295 -18.48 2.10 -8.34
C VAL A 295 -18.76 1.63 -6.91
N ALA A 296 -17.82 0.93 -6.28
CA ALA A 296 -17.93 0.49 -4.90
C ALA A 296 -18.06 1.69 -3.93
N LEU A 297 -17.26 2.74 -4.11
CA LEU A 297 -17.33 3.98 -3.34
C LEU A 297 -18.68 4.68 -3.52
N ILE A 298 -19.19 4.77 -4.75
CA ILE A 298 -20.53 5.32 -5.05
C ILE A 298 -21.61 4.55 -4.29
N LEU A 299 -21.59 3.21 -4.36
CA LEU A 299 -22.57 2.36 -3.69
C LEU A 299 -22.51 2.48 -2.17
N VAL A 300 -21.32 2.56 -1.58
CA VAL A 300 -21.13 2.77 -0.14
C VAL A 300 -21.69 4.14 0.27
N CYS A 301 -21.41 5.18 -0.50
CA CYS A 301 -21.88 6.53 -0.24
C CYS A 301 -23.39 6.65 -0.42
N ALA A 302 -23.98 6.05 -1.46
CA ALA A 302 -25.43 6.01 -1.69
C ALA A 302 -26.15 5.27 -0.55
N ARG A 303 -25.58 4.15 -0.06
CA ARG A 303 -26.11 3.41 1.10
C ARG A 303 -26.04 4.22 2.40
N ALA A 304 -24.94 4.95 2.63
CA ALA A 304 -24.80 5.83 3.77
C ALA A 304 -25.84 6.97 3.73
N ALA A 305 -26.04 7.60 2.57
CA ALA A 305 -27.05 8.64 2.35
C ALA A 305 -28.50 8.12 2.55
N LYS A 306 -28.79 6.88 2.15
CA LYS A 306 -30.11 6.26 2.37
C LYS A 306 -30.38 6.01 3.86
N ARG A 307 -29.39 5.48 4.59
CA ARG A 307 -29.51 5.24 6.05
C ARG A 307 -29.71 6.52 6.86
N THR A 308 -29.14 7.65 6.43
CA THR A 308 -29.38 8.94 7.07
C THR A 308 -30.77 9.50 6.80
N LYS A 309 -31.46 9.10 5.70
CA LYS A 309 -32.86 9.45 5.44
C LYS A 309 -33.85 8.61 6.25
N GLU A 310 -33.54 7.32 6.49
CA GLU A 310 -34.41 6.42 7.27
C GLU A 310 -34.31 6.65 8.79
N ALA A 311 -33.27 7.32 9.27
CA ALA A 311 -33.06 7.63 10.69
C ALA A 311 -33.63 9.01 11.11
N ASN A 312 -34.37 9.70 10.24
CA ASN A 312 -35.11 10.96 10.47
C ASN A 312 -36.58 10.79 10.21
#